data_786fdc8c10637c22116b431775912074
#
_entry.id   786fdc8c10637c22116b431775912074
#
_cell.length_a   1.000
_cell.length_b   1.000
_cell.length_c   1.000
_cell.angle_alpha   90.00
_cell.angle_beta   90.00
_cell.angle_gamma   90.00
#
_symmetry.space_group_name_H-M   'P 1'
#
loop_
_entity.id
_entity.type
_entity.pdbx_description
1 polymer ?
#
loop_
_entity_poly.entity_id
_entity_poly.type
_entity_poly.pdbx_seq_one_letter_code
_entity_poly.pdbx_strand_id
1 'polypeptide(L)'
;MTNEVLENMMTRRTIRRFREEQISEEKLQAVLDAGMYAPSAGGRQGVLFVVSQNREINEKLGRIKRNNSTVKMSTDTVYISKEQPSIADDPNIFNAFYDAPTVVTLFVPKNFLFAPYDASAAAENMLLAAHSIGLGGCYIGSAWESFADPYGQDVLREWNIRTDYFAALHVLLGYPKNEQAPMAKARKEGRIIRVTDRTEGGMKHNGYDK
;
A
#
# COMPACT_ATOMS: atom_id res chain seq x y z
N MET A 1 23.91 13.75 -3.77
CA MET A 1 24.24 12.41 -4.29
C MET A 1 22.94 11.74 -4.69
N THR A 2 22.81 11.31 -5.93
CA THR A 2 21.67 10.53 -6.46
C THR A 2 22.21 9.25 -7.09
N ASN A 3 21.40 8.22 -7.10
CA ASN A 3 21.63 6.98 -7.84
C ASN A 3 20.26 6.43 -8.25
N GLU A 4 20.23 5.40 -9.07
CA GLU A 4 18.99 4.79 -9.58
C GLU A 4 18.00 4.40 -8.48
N VAL A 5 18.47 3.89 -7.35
CA VAL A 5 17.61 3.51 -6.22
C VAL A 5 16.93 4.73 -5.60
N LEU A 6 17.71 5.79 -5.33
CA LEU A 6 17.16 7.04 -4.76
C LEU A 6 16.20 7.72 -5.75
N GLU A 7 16.52 7.71 -7.03
CA GLU A 7 15.67 8.27 -8.07
C GLU A 7 14.35 7.50 -8.16
N ASN A 8 14.40 6.16 -8.16
CA ASN A 8 13.22 5.31 -8.14
C ASN A 8 12.30 5.61 -6.93
N MET A 9 12.89 5.77 -5.73
CA MET A 9 12.14 6.16 -4.53
C MET A 9 11.49 7.54 -4.66
N MET A 10 12.20 8.52 -5.22
CA MET A 10 11.72 9.90 -5.35
C MET A 10 10.68 10.07 -6.46
N THR A 11 10.73 9.25 -7.50
CA THR A 11 9.84 9.35 -8.67
C THR A 11 8.61 8.47 -8.59
N ARG A 12 8.61 7.40 -7.80
CA ARG A 12 7.44 6.55 -7.59
C ARG A 12 6.22 7.36 -7.14
N ARG A 13 5.08 7.05 -7.74
CA ARG A 13 3.76 7.64 -7.39
C ARG A 13 2.72 6.53 -7.17
N THR A 14 1.72 6.85 -6.38
CA THR A 14 0.52 6.00 -6.25
C THR A 14 -0.28 6.09 -7.54
N ILE A 15 -0.56 4.93 -8.14
CA ILE A 15 -1.38 4.80 -9.34
C ILE A 15 -2.72 4.15 -8.97
N ARG A 16 -3.84 4.78 -9.38
CA ARG A 16 -5.21 4.30 -9.16
C ARG A 16 -6.01 4.19 -10.46
N ARG A 17 -5.36 4.33 -11.60
CA ARG A 17 -5.95 4.14 -12.93
C ARG A 17 -5.08 3.17 -13.69
N PHE A 18 -5.59 1.97 -13.86
CA PHE A 18 -4.87 0.85 -14.48
C PHE A 18 -5.45 0.55 -15.87
N ARG A 19 -4.62 -0.05 -16.74
CA ARG A 19 -5.08 -0.75 -17.94
C ARG A 19 -5.73 -2.07 -17.52
N GLU A 20 -6.58 -2.61 -18.38
CA GLU A 20 -7.22 -3.92 -18.12
C GLU A 20 -6.25 -5.11 -18.32
N GLU A 21 -5.14 -4.84 -19.00
CA GLU A 21 -4.10 -5.80 -19.30
C GLU A 21 -3.50 -6.38 -18.02
N GLN A 22 -3.40 -7.72 -17.96
CA GLN A 22 -2.75 -8.40 -16.85
C GLN A 22 -1.24 -8.28 -16.94
N ILE A 23 -0.58 -8.11 -15.80
CA ILE A 23 0.89 -8.09 -15.73
C ILE A 23 1.45 -9.49 -16.03
N SER A 24 2.64 -9.55 -16.65
CA SER A 24 3.29 -10.82 -16.93
C SER A 24 3.74 -11.53 -15.65
N GLU A 25 3.80 -12.85 -15.68
CA GLU A 25 4.26 -13.67 -14.55
C GLU A 25 5.67 -13.29 -14.10
N GLU A 26 6.58 -13.01 -15.04
CA GLU A 26 7.94 -12.57 -14.75
C GLU A 26 7.96 -11.27 -13.92
N LYS A 27 7.15 -10.27 -14.32
CA LYS A 27 7.05 -9.01 -13.58
C LYS A 27 6.38 -9.20 -12.22
N LEU A 28 5.35 -10.05 -12.15
CA LEU A 28 4.69 -10.37 -10.89
C LEU A 28 5.68 -11.01 -9.92
N GLN A 29 6.42 -12.02 -10.38
CA GLN A 29 7.40 -12.72 -9.55
C GLN A 29 8.50 -11.76 -9.05
N ALA A 30 9.02 -10.88 -9.90
CA ALA A 30 10.03 -9.89 -9.50
C ALA A 30 9.51 -8.96 -8.37
N VAL A 31 8.24 -8.55 -8.44
CA VAL A 31 7.61 -7.73 -7.40
C VAL A 31 7.41 -8.53 -6.10
N LEU A 32 6.98 -9.79 -6.19
CA LEU A 32 6.81 -10.66 -5.02
C LEU A 32 8.16 -10.95 -4.34
N ASP A 33 9.20 -11.25 -5.12
CA ASP A 33 10.56 -11.46 -4.61
C ASP A 33 11.05 -10.24 -3.84
N ALA A 34 10.88 -9.04 -4.38
CA ALA A 34 11.26 -7.82 -3.69
C ALA A 34 10.52 -7.67 -2.34
N GLY A 35 9.22 -8.02 -2.31
CA GLY A 35 8.44 -8.05 -1.07
C GLY A 35 8.97 -9.05 -0.06
N MET A 36 9.33 -10.26 -0.49
CA MET A 36 9.88 -11.31 0.37
C MET A 36 11.26 -10.95 0.95
N TYR A 37 12.05 -10.14 0.25
CA TYR A 37 13.34 -9.64 0.74
C TYR A 37 13.23 -8.44 1.70
N ALA A 38 12.03 -7.99 2.02
CA ALA A 38 11.87 -6.93 3.02
C ALA A 38 12.34 -7.38 4.40
N PRO A 39 12.87 -6.46 5.22
CA PRO A 39 13.22 -6.78 6.59
C PRO A 39 11.96 -7.19 7.37
N SER A 40 12.12 -8.16 8.29
CA SER A 40 11.07 -8.56 9.21
C SER A 40 11.62 -8.63 10.64
N ALA A 41 10.79 -8.31 11.62
CA ALA A 41 11.19 -8.28 13.01
C ALA A 41 11.67 -9.66 13.47
N GLY A 42 12.93 -9.73 13.92
CA GLY A 42 13.59 -10.96 14.31
C GLY A 42 13.82 -11.96 13.17
N GLY A 43 13.79 -11.50 11.89
CA GLY A 43 13.96 -12.36 10.72
C GLY A 43 12.88 -13.43 10.55
N ARG A 44 11.67 -13.19 11.07
CA ARG A 44 10.60 -14.22 11.14
C ARG A 44 9.95 -14.54 9.81
N GLN A 45 10.01 -13.62 8.81
CA GLN A 45 9.42 -13.79 7.49
C GLN A 45 7.93 -14.23 7.57
N GLY A 46 7.17 -13.61 8.47
CA GLY A 46 5.81 -14.03 8.83
C GLY A 46 4.71 -13.50 7.88
N VAL A 47 5.07 -12.71 6.86
CA VAL A 47 4.10 -12.18 5.90
C VAL A 47 3.73 -13.25 4.90
N LEU A 48 2.42 -13.50 4.71
CA LEU A 48 1.88 -14.37 3.68
C LEU A 48 1.33 -13.49 2.54
N PHE A 49 1.82 -13.71 1.33
CA PHE A 49 1.42 -13.00 0.12
C PHE A 49 0.36 -13.81 -0.63
N VAL A 50 -0.84 -13.29 -0.75
CA VAL A 50 -1.94 -13.93 -1.50
C VAL A 50 -2.23 -13.10 -2.73
N VAL A 51 -1.98 -13.67 -3.90
CA VAL A 51 -2.16 -13.01 -5.20
C VAL A 51 -3.52 -13.37 -5.77
N SER A 52 -4.31 -12.38 -6.09
CA SER A 52 -5.55 -12.54 -6.84
C SER A 52 -5.47 -11.79 -8.17
N GLN A 53 -5.61 -12.54 -9.26
CA GLN A 53 -5.77 -12.05 -10.63
C GLN A 53 -7.18 -12.36 -11.16
N ASN A 54 -8.09 -12.76 -10.27
CA ASN A 54 -9.48 -13.01 -10.60
C ASN A 54 -10.26 -11.70 -10.51
N ARG A 55 -10.71 -11.19 -11.67
CA ARG A 55 -11.41 -9.91 -11.79
C ARG A 55 -12.68 -9.86 -10.94
N GLU A 56 -13.46 -10.93 -10.93
CA GLU A 56 -14.74 -10.99 -10.21
C GLU A 56 -14.53 -10.94 -8.69
N ILE A 57 -13.58 -11.72 -8.18
CA ILE A 57 -13.21 -11.71 -6.75
C ILE A 57 -12.67 -10.33 -6.36
N ASN A 58 -11.77 -9.77 -7.16
CA ASN A 58 -11.16 -8.46 -6.89
C ASN A 58 -12.23 -7.35 -6.88
N GLU A 59 -13.17 -7.36 -7.82
CA GLU A 59 -14.25 -6.38 -7.85
C GLU A 59 -15.14 -6.49 -6.61
N LYS A 60 -15.59 -7.70 -6.25
CA LYS A 60 -16.44 -7.91 -5.07
C LYS A 60 -15.74 -7.49 -3.78
N LEU A 61 -14.50 -7.94 -3.56
CA LEU A 61 -13.72 -7.57 -2.37
C LEU A 61 -13.44 -6.06 -2.31
N GLY A 62 -13.18 -5.43 -3.44
CA GLY A 62 -12.97 -3.99 -3.52
C GLY A 62 -14.25 -3.18 -3.21
N ARG A 63 -15.43 -3.65 -3.61
CA ARG A 63 -16.73 -3.06 -3.25
C ARG A 63 -17.04 -3.24 -1.77
N ILE A 64 -16.79 -4.42 -1.21
CA ILE A 64 -16.95 -4.70 0.23
C ILE A 64 -16.03 -3.75 1.03
N LYS A 65 -14.77 -3.65 0.64
CA LYS A 65 -13.80 -2.71 1.24
C LYS A 65 -14.31 -1.27 1.20
N ARG A 66 -14.87 -0.82 0.07
CA ARG A 66 -15.43 0.54 -0.08
C ARG A 66 -16.58 0.78 0.88
N ASN A 67 -17.48 -0.18 1.03
CA ASN A 67 -18.67 -0.08 1.87
C ASN A 67 -18.34 -0.12 3.37
N ASN A 68 -17.33 -0.89 3.75
CA ASN A 68 -16.90 -1.05 5.15
C ASN A 68 -15.80 -0.06 5.58
N SER A 69 -15.34 0.81 4.67
CA SER A 69 -14.29 1.75 5.00
C SER A 69 -14.74 2.72 6.10
N THR A 70 -14.09 2.59 7.26
CA THR A 70 -14.32 3.44 8.44
C THR A 70 -13.44 4.69 8.46
N VAL A 71 -12.59 4.87 7.44
CA VAL A 71 -11.68 6.01 7.36
C VAL A 71 -12.50 7.29 7.15
N LYS A 72 -12.83 7.95 8.27
CA LYS A 72 -13.31 9.31 8.24
C LYS A 72 -12.13 10.22 7.99
N MET A 73 -12.19 10.96 6.90
CA MET A 73 -11.16 11.93 6.58
C MET A 73 -11.15 13.05 7.62
N SER A 74 -10.00 13.29 8.23
CA SER A 74 -9.75 14.55 8.94
C SER A 74 -9.71 15.68 7.91
N THR A 75 -10.58 16.64 8.03
CA THR A 75 -10.73 17.75 7.08
C THR A 75 -9.49 18.65 6.97
N ASP A 76 -8.58 18.59 7.95
CA ASP A 76 -7.50 19.59 8.08
C ASP A 76 -6.21 19.26 7.32
N THR A 77 -6.08 18.05 6.79
CA THR A 77 -4.82 17.60 6.14
C THR A 77 -5.02 16.87 4.81
N VAL A 78 -6.21 16.93 4.26
CA VAL A 78 -6.55 16.09 3.12
C VAL A 78 -5.99 16.67 1.82
N TYR A 79 -5.11 15.90 1.23
CA TYR A 79 -4.70 16.12 -0.16
C TYR A 79 -5.60 15.33 -1.08
N ILE A 80 -6.42 16.04 -1.85
CA ILE A 80 -7.23 15.46 -2.91
C ILE A 80 -6.39 15.41 -4.19
N SER A 81 -6.16 14.21 -4.70
CA SER A 81 -5.52 14.03 -6.00
C SER A 81 -6.56 14.15 -7.10
N LYS A 82 -6.49 15.21 -7.90
CA LYS A 82 -7.34 15.37 -9.09
C LYS A 82 -7.00 14.36 -10.19
N GLU A 83 -5.73 13.97 -10.29
CA GLU A 83 -5.24 13.06 -11.34
C GLU A 83 -5.50 11.59 -10.96
N GLN A 84 -5.36 11.26 -9.69
CA GLN A 84 -5.49 9.92 -9.12
C GLN A 84 -6.39 9.94 -7.89
N PRO A 85 -7.69 10.26 -8.01
CA PRO A 85 -8.58 10.36 -6.86
C PRO A 85 -8.68 9.01 -6.13
N SER A 86 -8.82 9.07 -4.81
CA SER A 86 -9.08 7.91 -3.96
C SER A 86 -10.57 7.77 -3.68
N ILE A 87 -10.95 6.65 -3.09
CA ILE A 87 -12.34 6.42 -2.59
C ILE A 87 -12.79 7.49 -1.58
N ALA A 88 -11.84 8.19 -0.96
CA ALA A 88 -12.10 9.27 -0.04
C ALA A 88 -12.30 10.61 -0.76
N ASP A 89 -11.72 10.78 -1.95
CA ASP A 89 -11.78 12.01 -2.73
C ASP A 89 -13.02 12.07 -3.64
N ASP A 90 -13.49 10.90 -4.11
CA ASP A 90 -14.58 10.79 -5.08
C ASP A 90 -15.60 9.73 -4.64
N PRO A 91 -16.85 10.14 -4.30
CA PRO A 91 -17.91 9.21 -3.90
C PRO A 91 -18.35 8.26 -5.02
N ASN A 92 -18.06 8.59 -6.28
CA ASN A 92 -18.42 7.74 -7.43
C ASN A 92 -17.43 6.58 -7.66
N ILE A 93 -16.36 6.50 -6.89
CA ILE A 93 -15.47 5.34 -6.89
C ILE A 93 -16.07 4.26 -5.99
N PHE A 94 -16.68 3.25 -6.58
CA PHE A 94 -17.38 2.16 -5.89
C PHE A 94 -16.48 0.96 -5.56
N ASN A 95 -15.29 0.88 -6.17
CA ASN A 95 -14.33 -0.19 -5.99
C ASN A 95 -13.03 0.36 -5.38
N ALA A 96 -12.72 -0.02 -4.14
CA ALA A 96 -11.51 0.42 -3.44
C ALA A 96 -10.21 -0.16 -4.05
N PHE A 97 -10.33 -1.12 -4.99
CA PHE A 97 -9.20 -1.65 -5.73
C PHE A 97 -8.99 -0.98 -7.09
N TYR A 98 -9.80 0.03 -7.44
CA TYR A 98 -9.64 0.85 -8.64
C TYR A 98 -9.52 0.03 -9.94
N ASP A 99 -10.19 -1.12 -9.98
CA ASP A 99 -10.17 -2.08 -11.09
C ASP A 99 -8.77 -2.59 -11.46
N ALA A 100 -7.85 -2.61 -10.48
CA ALA A 100 -6.52 -3.15 -10.67
C ALA A 100 -6.59 -4.63 -11.07
N PRO A 101 -5.85 -5.05 -12.14
CA PRO A 101 -5.90 -6.43 -12.63
C PRO A 101 -5.27 -7.43 -11.66
N THR A 102 -4.32 -7.00 -10.84
CA THR A 102 -3.67 -7.83 -9.82
C THR A 102 -3.78 -7.17 -8.45
N VAL A 103 -4.24 -7.95 -7.47
CA VAL A 103 -4.31 -7.57 -6.06
C VAL A 103 -3.48 -8.55 -5.25
N VAL A 104 -2.48 -8.05 -4.54
CA VAL A 104 -1.72 -8.86 -3.59
C VAL A 104 -2.15 -8.48 -2.18
N THR A 105 -2.75 -9.41 -1.47
CA THR A 105 -3.13 -9.22 -0.07
C THR A 105 -2.03 -9.77 0.84
N LEU A 106 -1.53 -8.95 1.74
CA LEU A 106 -0.53 -9.33 2.72
C LEU A 106 -1.24 -9.70 4.03
N PHE A 107 -1.19 -10.98 4.36
CA PHE A 107 -1.69 -11.52 5.62
C PHE A 107 -0.56 -11.64 6.62
N VAL A 108 -0.85 -11.39 7.89
CA VAL A 108 0.13 -11.41 8.97
C VAL A 108 -0.42 -12.10 10.23
N PRO A 109 0.46 -12.66 11.09
CA PRO A 109 0.05 -13.26 12.34
C PRO A 109 -0.66 -12.27 13.27
N LYS A 110 -1.81 -12.65 13.86
CA LYS A 110 -2.60 -11.81 14.77
C LYS A 110 -1.87 -11.47 16.08
N ASN A 111 -1.06 -12.40 16.58
CA ASN A 111 -0.45 -12.31 17.91
C ASN A 111 1.01 -11.83 17.85
N PHE A 112 1.38 -11.05 16.85
CA PHE A 112 2.72 -10.49 16.72
C PHE A 112 2.67 -8.99 16.50
N LEU A 113 3.13 -8.22 17.49
CA LEU A 113 3.05 -6.76 17.50
C LEU A 113 3.65 -6.08 16.25
N PHE A 114 4.74 -6.62 15.72
CA PHE A 114 5.47 -6.03 14.60
C PHE A 114 4.96 -6.50 13.23
N ALA A 115 4.04 -7.46 13.18
CA ALA A 115 3.56 -8.04 11.94
C ALA A 115 2.99 -7.01 10.92
N PRO A 116 2.21 -5.98 11.31
CA PRO A 116 1.76 -4.95 10.37
C PRO A 116 2.89 -4.08 9.82
N TYR A 117 3.96 -3.86 10.60
CA TYR A 117 5.15 -3.14 10.15
C TYR A 117 5.94 -3.95 9.14
N ASP A 118 6.09 -5.27 9.37
CA ASP A 118 6.72 -6.19 8.42
C ASP A 118 5.97 -6.18 7.08
N ALA A 119 4.63 -6.24 7.11
CA ALA A 119 3.80 -6.14 5.91
C ALA A 119 3.99 -4.79 5.19
N SER A 120 4.11 -3.70 5.95
CA SER A 120 4.31 -2.36 5.36
C SER A 120 5.68 -2.23 4.70
N ALA A 121 6.72 -2.80 5.28
CA ALA A 121 8.06 -2.86 4.69
C ALA A 121 8.04 -3.68 3.38
N ALA A 122 7.39 -4.85 3.40
CA ALA A 122 7.22 -5.68 2.22
C ALA A 122 6.45 -4.95 1.11
N ALA A 123 5.37 -4.26 1.45
CA ALA A 123 4.58 -3.47 0.49
C ALA A 123 5.39 -2.35 -0.16
N GLU A 124 6.24 -1.63 0.60
CA GLU A 124 7.07 -0.57 0.01
C GLU A 124 8.10 -1.16 -0.95
N ASN A 125 8.77 -2.27 -0.61
CA ASN A 125 9.65 -2.97 -1.54
C ASN A 125 8.93 -3.37 -2.83
N MET A 126 7.71 -3.94 -2.72
CA MET A 126 6.88 -4.29 -3.88
C MET A 126 6.55 -3.08 -4.75
N LEU A 127 6.18 -1.95 -4.13
CA LEU A 127 5.83 -0.73 -4.86
C LEU A 127 7.05 -0.12 -5.58
N LEU A 128 8.23 -0.17 -4.97
CA LEU A 128 9.48 0.28 -5.57
C LEU A 128 9.89 -0.63 -6.74
N ALA A 129 9.80 -1.95 -6.54
CA ALA A 129 10.08 -2.92 -7.61
C ALA A 129 9.09 -2.76 -8.77
N ALA A 130 7.79 -2.62 -8.51
CA ALA A 130 6.79 -2.37 -9.53
C ALA A 130 7.12 -1.12 -10.36
N HIS A 131 7.48 -0.01 -9.69
CA HIS A 131 7.83 1.23 -10.35
C HIS A 131 9.08 1.09 -11.23
N SER A 132 10.12 0.41 -10.75
CA SER A 132 11.38 0.23 -11.49
C SER A 132 11.24 -0.57 -12.80
N ILE A 133 10.19 -1.41 -12.90
CA ILE A 133 9.92 -2.24 -14.09
C ILE A 133 8.71 -1.74 -14.89
N GLY A 134 8.30 -0.48 -14.67
CA GLY A 134 7.24 0.19 -15.45
C GLY A 134 5.81 -0.20 -15.07
N LEU A 135 5.59 -0.79 -13.89
CA LEU A 135 4.26 -1.02 -13.34
C LEU A 135 3.82 0.13 -12.45
N GLY A 136 2.50 0.31 -12.35
CA GLY A 136 1.86 1.14 -11.34
C GLY A 136 1.49 0.33 -10.12
N GLY A 137 1.53 0.97 -8.94
CA GLY A 137 1.11 0.34 -7.70
C GLY A 137 0.36 1.29 -6.78
N CYS A 138 -0.51 0.71 -5.92
CA CYS A 138 -1.22 1.44 -4.89
C CYS A 138 -1.25 0.64 -3.59
N TYR A 139 -0.89 1.29 -2.49
CA TYR A 139 -1.00 0.75 -1.14
C TYR A 139 -2.42 0.98 -0.60
N ILE A 140 -3.11 -0.08 -0.18
CA ILE A 140 -4.44 -0.02 0.43
C ILE A 140 -4.37 -0.61 1.83
N GLY A 141 -4.46 0.24 2.84
CA GLY A 141 -4.51 -0.17 4.25
C GLY A 141 -5.83 -0.84 4.64
N SER A 142 -5.89 -1.34 5.89
CA SER A 142 -7.11 -1.92 6.47
C SER A 142 -7.74 -3.03 5.61
N ALA A 143 -6.91 -3.96 5.12
CA ALA A 143 -7.38 -5.01 4.21
C ALA A 143 -8.45 -5.92 4.83
N TRP A 144 -8.51 -6.03 6.16
CA TRP A 144 -9.55 -6.79 6.87
C TRP A 144 -10.97 -6.33 6.52
N GLU A 145 -11.16 -5.06 6.14
CA GLU A 145 -12.47 -4.54 5.75
C GLU A 145 -13.01 -5.19 4.46
N SER A 146 -12.14 -5.72 3.59
CA SER A 146 -12.53 -6.50 2.40
C SER A 146 -13.14 -7.85 2.74
N PHE A 147 -12.89 -8.35 3.94
CA PHE A 147 -13.32 -9.65 4.42
C PHE A 147 -14.34 -9.56 5.57
N ALA A 148 -14.96 -8.39 5.76
CA ALA A 148 -15.85 -8.14 6.90
C ALA A 148 -17.26 -8.70 6.72
N ASP A 149 -17.63 -9.15 5.52
CA ASP A 149 -18.94 -9.72 5.21
C ASP A 149 -18.89 -11.24 4.91
N PRO A 150 -20.04 -11.92 4.75
CA PRO A 150 -20.08 -13.36 4.49
C PRO A 150 -19.28 -13.79 3.25
N TYR A 151 -19.36 -13.04 2.15
CA TYR A 151 -18.61 -13.35 0.92
C TYR A 151 -17.09 -13.29 1.17
N GLY A 152 -16.63 -12.25 1.83
CA GLY A 152 -15.21 -12.12 2.19
C GLY A 152 -14.73 -13.26 3.09
N GLN A 153 -15.58 -13.71 4.03
CA GLN A 153 -15.27 -14.85 4.88
C GLN A 153 -15.24 -16.17 4.09
N ASP A 154 -16.10 -16.34 3.07
CA ASP A 154 -16.04 -17.49 2.17
C ASP A 154 -14.74 -17.50 1.38
N VAL A 155 -14.33 -16.38 0.83
CA VAL A 155 -13.05 -16.23 0.12
C VAL A 155 -11.86 -16.60 1.01
N LEU A 156 -11.85 -16.19 2.28
CA LEU A 156 -10.78 -16.60 3.22
C LEU A 156 -10.72 -18.12 3.41
N ARG A 157 -11.87 -18.80 3.43
CA ARG A 157 -11.94 -20.26 3.54
C ARG A 157 -11.47 -20.94 2.25
N GLU A 158 -11.90 -20.44 1.10
CA GLU A 158 -11.47 -20.95 -0.22
C GLU A 158 -9.96 -20.79 -0.42
N TRP A 159 -9.39 -19.67 0.03
CA TRP A 159 -7.94 -19.43 -0.01
C TRP A 159 -7.18 -20.18 1.08
N ASN A 160 -7.87 -20.93 1.93
CA ASN A 160 -7.30 -21.69 3.06
C ASN A 160 -6.41 -20.82 3.97
N ILE A 161 -6.87 -19.61 4.24
CA ILE A 161 -6.14 -18.69 5.12
C ILE A 161 -6.26 -19.17 6.57
N ARG A 162 -5.13 -19.33 7.24
CA ARG A 162 -5.07 -19.72 8.65
C ARG A 162 -5.83 -18.71 9.52
N THR A 163 -6.57 -19.21 10.52
CA THR A 163 -7.41 -18.39 11.41
C THR A 163 -6.61 -17.50 12.35
N ASP A 164 -5.32 -17.79 12.56
CA ASP A 164 -4.37 -17.00 13.35
C ASP A 164 -3.70 -15.87 12.52
N TYR A 165 -4.10 -15.70 11.25
CA TYR A 165 -3.68 -14.60 10.39
C TYR A 165 -4.83 -13.60 10.17
N PHE A 166 -4.48 -12.36 9.83
CA PHE A 166 -5.43 -11.35 9.35
C PHE A 166 -4.85 -10.58 8.16
N ALA A 167 -5.72 -10.08 7.30
CA ALA A 167 -5.34 -9.25 6.17
C ALA A 167 -4.93 -7.86 6.67
N ALA A 168 -3.65 -7.51 6.54
CA ALA A 168 -3.12 -6.22 6.98
C ALA A 168 -3.32 -5.13 5.93
N LEU A 169 -2.93 -5.39 4.70
CA LEU A 169 -3.00 -4.45 3.60
C LEU A 169 -3.10 -5.15 2.25
N HIS A 170 -3.49 -4.40 1.21
CA HIS A 170 -3.38 -4.84 -0.18
C HIS A 170 -2.37 -3.98 -0.93
N VAL A 171 -1.64 -4.59 -1.87
CA VAL A 171 -0.86 -3.92 -2.91
C VAL A 171 -1.56 -4.18 -4.24
N LEU A 172 -2.02 -3.11 -4.87
CA LEU A 172 -2.61 -3.16 -6.20
C LEU A 172 -1.51 -2.98 -7.24
N LEU A 173 -1.54 -3.78 -8.28
CA LEU A 173 -0.54 -3.79 -9.36
C LEU A 173 -1.21 -3.82 -10.73
N GLY A 174 -0.61 -3.14 -11.70
CA GLY A 174 -1.05 -3.13 -13.09
C GLY A 174 -0.27 -2.13 -13.92
N TYR A 175 -0.47 -2.12 -15.23
CA TYR A 175 0.08 -1.08 -16.08
C TYR A 175 -0.68 0.23 -15.87
N PRO A 176 0.02 1.38 -15.68
CA PRO A 176 -0.65 2.68 -15.57
C PRO A 176 -1.45 2.99 -16.84
N LYS A 177 -2.67 3.52 -16.66
CA LYS A 177 -3.50 3.94 -17.80
C LYS A 177 -2.96 5.21 -18.46
N ASN A 178 -2.37 6.11 -17.66
CA ASN A 178 -1.77 7.35 -18.12
C ASN A 178 -0.26 7.18 -18.25
N GLU A 179 0.32 7.66 -19.33
CA GLU A 179 1.76 7.61 -19.59
C GLU A 179 2.55 8.49 -18.62
N GLN A 180 1.97 9.62 -18.21
CA GLN A 180 2.61 10.52 -17.25
C GLN A 180 2.25 10.15 -15.82
N ALA A 181 3.27 9.99 -14.99
CA ALA A 181 3.07 9.83 -13.55
C ALA A 181 2.51 11.12 -12.93
N PRO A 182 1.66 11.03 -11.90
CA PRO A 182 1.17 12.20 -11.18
C PRO A 182 2.31 13.05 -10.63
N MET A 183 2.12 14.36 -10.57
CA MET A 183 3.12 15.27 -10.01
C MET A 183 3.41 14.97 -8.54
N ALA A 184 4.69 15.07 -8.16
CA ALA A 184 5.09 14.96 -6.76
C ALA A 184 4.59 16.18 -5.98
N LYS A 185 3.93 15.94 -4.85
CA LYS A 185 3.65 17.01 -3.91
C LYS A 185 4.95 17.47 -3.22
N ALA A 186 5.10 18.78 -2.99
CA ALA A 186 6.21 19.32 -2.20
C ALA A 186 6.27 18.66 -0.81
N ARG A 187 7.46 18.40 -0.32
CA ARG A 187 7.65 17.88 1.03
C ARG A 187 7.47 19.01 2.05
N LYS A 188 6.81 18.69 3.15
CA LYS A 188 6.64 19.65 4.25
C LYS A 188 7.99 19.92 4.90
N GLU A 189 8.28 21.18 5.15
CA GLU A 189 9.45 21.62 5.90
C GLU A 189 9.39 21.22 7.38
N GLY A 190 10.51 21.32 8.10
CA GLY A 190 10.57 21.08 9.54
C GLY A 190 10.35 19.62 9.97
N ARG A 191 10.44 18.64 9.04
CA ARG A 191 10.22 17.21 9.35
C ARG A 191 11.47 16.45 9.79
N ILE A 192 12.63 17.14 9.83
CA ILE A 192 13.88 16.55 10.24
C ILE A 192 14.42 17.35 11.42
N ILE A 193 14.57 16.70 12.56
CA ILE A 193 15.18 17.26 13.74
C ILE A 193 16.55 16.59 13.88
N ARG A 194 17.62 17.40 13.93
CA ARG A 194 18.98 16.90 14.16
C ARG A 194 19.36 17.17 15.61
N VAL A 195 19.72 16.12 16.34
CA VAL A 195 20.21 16.21 17.71
C VAL A 195 21.72 15.97 17.66
N THR A 196 22.52 17.02 17.82
CA THR A 196 24.00 16.95 17.76
C THR A 196 24.63 16.99 19.14
N ASP A 197 24.07 17.77 20.09
CA ASP A 197 24.62 17.94 21.43
C ASP A 197 23.53 17.89 22.51
N ARG A 198 23.91 17.41 23.71
CA ARG A 198 23.14 17.70 24.93
C ARG A 198 23.56 19.08 25.42
N THR A 199 22.69 20.08 25.28
CA THR A 199 22.87 21.33 26.01
C THR A 199 22.48 21.10 27.47
N GLU A 200 23.40 21.41 28.41
CA GLU A 200 23.02 21.55 29.82
C GLU A 200 21.97 22.64 29.93
N GLY A 201 20.71 22.24 30.15
CA GLY A 201 19.59 23.19 30.34
C GLY A 201 18.41 23.09 29.37
N GLY A 202 18.10 21.91 28.87
CA GLY A 202 16.83 21.64 28.16
C GLY A 202 16.91 21.73 26.64
N MET A 203 16.17 20.86 25.97
CA MET A 203 16.01 20.87 24.52
C MET A 203 15.39 22.21 24.09
N LYS A 204 16.14 23.02 23.33
CA LYS A 204 15.52 24.07 22.54
C LYS A 204 14.74 23.41 21.42
N HIS A 205 13.44 23.25 21.60
CA HIS A 205 12.54 22.94 20.50
C HIS A 205 12.55 24.14 19.55
N ASN A 206 13.18 24.02 18.41
CA ASN A 206 12.89 24.88 17.28
C ASN A 206 11.49 24.52 16.77
N GLY A 207 10.55 25.31 17.20
CA GLY A 207 9.17 25.54 16.93
C GLY A 207 8.45 24.60 15.95
N TYR A 208 7.53 23.83 16.51
CA TYR A 208 6.26 23.59 15.85
C TYR A 208 5.35 24.78 16.22
N ASP A 209 5.43 25.87 15.50
CA ASP A 209 4.39 26.87 15.51
C ASP A 209 3.41 26.54 14.38
N LYS A 210 2.18 26.20 14.82
CA LYS A 210 0.83 26.17 14.25
C LYS A 210 0.61 25.77 12.80
#